data_e4fe528d3e4f3ba5bd91ae97081c5949
#
_entry.id   e4fe528d3e4f3ba5bd91ae97081c5949
#
_cell.length_a   1.000
_cell.length_b   1.000
_cell.length_c   1.000
_cell.angle_alpha   90.00
_cell.angle_beta   90.00
_cell.angle_gamma   90.00
#
_symmetry.space_group_name_H-M   'P 1'
#
loop_
_entity.id
_entity.type
_entity.pdbx_description
1 polymer ?
#
loop_
_entity_poly.entity_id
_entity_poly.type
_entity_poly.pdbx_seq_one_letter_code
_entity_poly.pdbx_strand_id
1 'polypeptide(L)'
;MEHLQIATGSKADKYALLLRQIDALFQDEPDMIARMANVSAMLHETFHFWWTGFYRVQADELVLGPFQGPLACTRIKYGRGVCGTAWKEGVTQVVPDVELFPGHIACSSASRSEIVVPLYKDGRVIAVLDIDSEHLATFDTTDQRYLEQLVNKF
;
A
#
# COMPACT_ATOMS: atom_id res chain seq x y z
N MET A 1 0.95 -22.85 10.39
CA MET A 1 0.59 -21.51 9.88
C MET A 1 -0.41 -20.90 10.84
N GLU A 2 -0.07 -19.78 11.44
CA GLU A 2 -0.97 -19.10 12.38
C GLU A 2 -2.05 -18.33 11.60
N HIS A 3 -3.22 -18.22 12.18
CA HIS A 3 -4.30 -17.43 11.60
C HIS A 3 -4.13 -15.96 11.96
N LEU A 4 -4.42 -15.07 11.00
CA LEU A 4 -4.42 -13.63 11.23
C LEU A 4 -5.42 -13.27 12.34
N GLN A 5 -4.96 -12.54 13.33
CA GLN A 5 -5.82 -11.98 14.38
C GLN A 5 -6.09 -10.51 14.08
N ILE A 6 -7.35 -10.11 14.18
CA ILE A 6 -7.79 -8.74 13.94
C ILE A 6 -8.31 -8.17 15.25
N ALA A 7 -7.73 -7.04 15.68
CA ALA A 7 -8.19 -6.36 16.89
C ALA A 7 -9.61 -5.82 16.70
N THR A 8 -10.38 -5.87 17.78
CA THR A 8 -11.64 -5.14 17.90
C THR A 8 -11.32 -3.77 18.50
N GLY A 9 -11.81 -2.70 17.89
CA GLY A 9 -11.55 -1.35 18.41
C GLY A 9 -11.20 -0.36 17.31
N SER A 10 -10.34 0.60 17.64
CA SER A 10 -9.98 1.67 16.73
C SER A 10 -9.12 1.18 15.55
N LYS A 11 -9.03 2.02 14.53
CA LYS A 11 -8.08 1.84 13.42
C LYS A 11 -6.64 1.66 13.94
N ALA A 12 -6.24 2.47 14.93
CA ALA A 12 -4.92 2.38 15.54
C ALA A 12 -4.69 1.03 16.24
N ASP A 13 -5.67 0.50 16.95
CA ASP A 13 -5.59 -0.82 17.60
C ASP A 13 -5.39 -1.93 16.57
N LYS A 14 -6.12 -1.85 15.45
CA LYS A 14 -6.00 -2.83 14.34
C LYS A 14 -4.61 -2.79 13.73
N TYR A 15 -4.08 -1.61 13.43
CA TYR A 15 -2.72 -1.47 12.92
C TYR A 15 -1.66 -1.97 13.90
N ALA A 16 -1.79 -1.65 15.18
CA ALA A 16 -0.81 -2.04 16.18
C ALA A 16 -0.68 -3.58 16.28
N LEU A 17 -1.80 -4.30 16.27
CA LEU A 17 -1.79 -5.75 16.26
C LEU A 17 -1.26 -6.31 14.94
N LEU A 18 -1.66 -5.72 13.82
CA LEU A 18 -1.20 -6.10 12.49
C LEU A 18 0.33 -6.01 12.37
N LEU A 19 0.92 -4.89 12.81
CA LEU A 19 2.36 -4.68 12.73
C LEU A 19 3.16 -5.72 13.55
N ARG A 20 2.65 -6.11 14.73
CA ARG A 20 3.29 -7.17 15.52
C ARG A 20 3.28 -8.52 14.80
N GLN A 21 2.18 -8.84 14.13
CA GLN A 21 2.08 -10.08 13.35
C GLN A 21 2.99 -10.05 12.12
N ILE A 22 3.13 -8.90 11.48
CA ILE A 22 4.06 -8.70 10.36
C ILE A 22 5.51 -8.89 10.84
N ASP A 23 5.89 -8.34 11.99
CA ASP A 23 7.23 -8.54 12.56
C ASP A 23 7.53 -10.03 12.74
N ALA A 24 6.59 -10.79 13.29
CA ALA A 24 6.75 -12.22 13.47
C ALA A 24 6.89 -12.97 12.13
N LEU A 25 6.10 -12.58 11.14
CA LEU A 25 6.15 -13.17 9.80
C LEU A 25 7.46 -12.89 9.08
N PHE A 26 8.02 -11.71 9.26
CA PHE A 26 9.25 -11.28 8.57
C PHE A 26 10.52 -11.84 9.20
N GLN A 27 10.45 -12.34 10.43
CA GLN A 27 11.60 -12.82 11.17
C GLN A 27 12.41 -13.87 10.39
N ASP A 28 11.71 -14.81 9.76
CA ASP A 28 12.33 -15.93 9.03
C ASP A 28 12.12 -15.86 7.52
N GLU A 29 11.51 -14.79 6.99
CA GLU A 29 11.21 -14.65 5.57
C GLU A 29 11.97 -13.47 4.95
N PRO A 30 13.07 -13.73 4.26
CA PRO A 30 13.84 -12.67 3.58
C PRO A 30 13.30 -12.27 2.20
N ASP A 31 12.45 -13.11 1.58
CA ASP A 31 11.99 -12.84 0.22
C ASP A 31 10.99 -11.69 0.17
N MET A 32 11.33 -10.67 -0.61
CA MET A 32 10.54 -9.45 -0.75
C MET A 32 9.15 -9.72 -1.31
N ILE A 33 9.02 -10.59 -2.31
CA ILE A 33 7.74 -10.91 -2.94
C ILE A 33 6.82 -11.66 -1.97
N ALA A 34 7.36 -12.61 -1.23
CA ALA A 34 6.62 -13.34 -0.20
C ALA A 34 6.09 -12.38 0.89
N ARG A 35 6.94 -11.45 1.34
CA ARG A 35 6.55 -10.40 2.29
C ARG A 35 5.44 -9.51 1.74
N MET A 36 5.57 -9.02 0.51
CA MET A 36 4.55 -8.19 -0.16
C MET A 36 3.22 -8.94 -0.30
N ALA A 37 3.26 -10.21 -0.67
CA ALA A 37 2.06 -11.04 -0.83
C ALA A 37 1.29 -11.17 0.49
N ASN A 38 1.97 -11.53 1.57
CA ASN A 38 1.33 -11.67 2.88
C ASN A 38 0.84 -10.33 3.44
N VAL A 39 1.61 -9.26 3.31
CA VAL A 39 1.19 -7.92 3.77
C VAL A 39 -0.05 -7.47 3.01
N SER A 40 -0.11 -7.66 1.70
CA SER A 40 -1.31 -7.34 0.91
C SER A 40 -2.55 -8.08 1.41
N ALA A 41 -2.42 -9.38 1.67
CA ALA A 41 -3.49 -10.19 2.21
C ALA A 41 -3.92 -9.75 3.62
N MET A 42 -2.96 -9.50 4.51
CA MET A 42 -3.22 -9.09 5.90
C MET A 42 -3.92 -7.74 5.99
N LEU A 43 -3.49 -6.76 5.20
CA LEU A 43 -4.14 -5.44 5.12
C LEU A 43 -5.55 -5.56 4.56
N HIS A 44 -5.70 -6.30 3.48
CA HIS A 44 -7.01 -6.50 2.84
C HIS A 44 -8.00 -7.18 3.78
N GLU A 45 -7.59 -8.25 4.48
CA GLU A 45 -8.43 -8.98 5.42
C GLU A 45 -8.78 -8.14 6.67
N THR A 46 -7.84 -7.31 7.13
CA THR A 46 -8.04 -6.48 8.33
C THR A 46 -9.01 -5.32 8.08
N PHE A 47 -8.88 -4.64 6.95
CA PHE A 47 -9.59 -3.37 6.70
C PHE A 47 -10.62 -3.44 5.57
N HIS A 48 -10.63 -4.50 4.78
CA HIS A 48 -11.54 -4.71 3.64
C HIS A 48 -11.47 -3.57 2.60
N PHE A 49 -10.25 -3.08 2.35
CA PHE A 49 -10.04 -2.09 1.30
C PHE A 49 -10.41 -2.65 -0.07
N TRP A 50 -10.80 -1.77 -0.99
CA TRP A 50 -11.14 -2.15 -2.36
C TRP A 50 -9.98 -2.83 -3.09
N TRP A 51 -8.79 -2.23 -2.95
CA TRP A 51 -7.56 -2.75 -3.53
C TRP A 51 -6.39 -2.49 -2.58
N THR A 52 -5.51 -3.45 -2.44
CA THR A 52 -4.30 -3.32 -1.61
C THR A 52 -3.16 -4.08 -2.25
N GLY A 53 -2.07 -3.41 -2.55
CA GLY A 53 -0.94 -4.09 -3.17
C GLY A 53 0.30 -3.23 -3.36
N PHE A 54 1.25 -3.80 -4.05
CA PHE A 54 2.54 -3.17 -4.30
C PHE A 54 2.80 -3.00 -5.79
N TYR A 55 3.39 -1.87 -6.13
CA TYR A 55 4.04 -1.66 -7.41
C TYR A 55 5.55 -1.57 -7.18
N ARG A 56 6.33 -2.32 -7.95
CA ARG A 56 7.80 -2.39 -7.82
C ARG A 56 8.47 -1.54 -8.88
N VAL A 57 9.52 -0.84 -8.50
CA VAL A 57 10.36 -0.11 -9.45
C VAL A 57 11.18 -1.12 -10.27
N GLN A 58 10.96 -1.13 -11.58
CA GLN A 58 11.70 -1.96 -12.54
C GLN A 58 12.18 -1.06 -13.67
N ALA A 59 13.48 -0.75 -13.68
CA ALA A 59 14.08 0.23 -14.57
C ALA A 59 13.40 1.61 -14.43
N ASP A 60 12.68 2.07 -15.43
CA ASP A 60 12.04 3.39 -15.49
C ASP A 60 10.52 3.34 -15.28
N GLU A 61 9.98 2.22 -14.85
CA GLU A 61 8.55 2.02 -14.61
C GLU A 61 8.26 1.39 -13.26
N LEU A 62 7.03 1.61 -12.76
CA LEU A 62 6.42 0.79 -11.72
C LEU A 62 5.73 -0.41 -12.39
N VAL A 63 6.00 -1.59 -11.89
CA VAL A 63 5.41 -2.84 -12.37
C VAL A 63 4.57 -3.47 -11.26
N LEU A 64 3.37 -3.89 -11.61
CA LEU A 64 2.45 -4.54 -10.69
C LEU A 64 3.13 -5.71 -9.97
N GLY A 65 3.06 -5.70 -8.66
CA GLY A 65 3.51 -6.75 -7.76
C GLY A 65 2.35 -7.49 -7.09
N PRO A 66 2.60 -8.14 -5.95
CA PRO A 66 1.54 -8.81 -5.19
C PRO A 66 0.44 -7.84 -4.75
N PHE A 67 -0.82 -8.26 -4.91
CA PHE A 67 -1.98 -7.46 -4.52
C PHE A 67 -3.19 -8.33 -4.19
N GLN A 68 -4.17 -7.71 -3.56
CA GLN A 68 -5.52 -8.21 -3.32
C GLN A 68 -6.55 -7.21 -3.87
N GLY A 69 -7.50 -7.69 -4.65
CA GLY A 69 -8.55 -6.87 -5.25
C GLY A 69 -8.76 -7.17 -6.73
N PRO A 70 -9.52 -6.31 -7.44
CA PRO A 70 -9.77 -6.47 -8.86
C PRO A 70 -8.50 -6.21 -9.70
N LEU A 71 -8.58 -6.56 -10.98
CA LEU A 71 -7.49 -6.34 -11.95
C LEU A 71 -7.02 -4.89 -11.93
N ALA A 72 -5.72 -4.69 -12.09
CA ALA A 72 -5.08 -3.39 -12.02
C ALA A 72 -4.19 -3.11 -13.24
N CYS A 73 -3.77 -1.86 -13.40
CA CYS A 73 -2.77 -1.48 -14.40
C CYS A 73 -1.47 -2.25 -14.13
N THR A 74 -0.85 -2.80 -15.17
CA THR A 74 0.38 -3.58 -15.02
C THR A 74 1.64 -2.72 -15.00
N ARG A 75 1.58 -1.52 -15.60
CA ARG A 75 2.71 -0.60 -15.72
C ARG A 75 2.28 0.83 -15.44
N ILE A 76 3.07 1.55 -14.65
CA ILE A 76 2.87 2.98 -14.36
C ILE A 76 4.20 3.70 -14.57
N LYS A 77 4.16 4.79 -15.34
CA LYS A 77 5.35 5.59 -15.63
C LYS A 77 5.73 6.48 -14.45
N TYR A 78 7.01 6.79 -14.35
CA TYR A 78 7.56 7.73 -13.36
C TYR A 78 6.81 9.07 -13.37
N GLY A 79 6.37 9.51 -12.20
CA GLY A 79 5.66 10.78 -12.03
C GLY A 79 4.21 10.78 -12.53
N ARG A 80 3.65 9.64 -12.93
CA ARG A 80 2.27 9.54 -13.44
C ARG A 80 1.33 8.95 -12.39
N GLY A 81 0.16 9.59 -12.26
CA GLY A 81 -0.83 9.18 -11.27
C GLY A 81 -0.35 9.32 -9.83
N VAL A 82 -1.10 8.77 -8.88
CA VAL A 82 -0.75 8.84 -7.45
C VAL A 82 0.49 8.00 -7.15
N CYS A 83 0.54 6.77 -7.66
CA CYS A 83 1.70 5.87 -7.49
C CYS A 83 2.99 6.45 -8.07
N GLY A 84 2.94 6.95 -9.32
CA GLY A 84 4.10 7.55 -9.97
C GLY A 84 4.56 8.83 -9.28
N THR A 85 3.64 9.60 -8.71
CA THR A 85 3.94 10.81 -7.94
C THR A 85 4.61 10.45 -6.61
N ALA A 86 4.10 9.46 -5.89
CA ALA A 86 4.71 8.98 -4.64
C ALA A 86 6.17 8.51 -4.88
N TRP A 87 6.39 7.81 -5.97
CA TRP A 87 7.73 7.39 -6.38
C TRP A 87 8.64 8.58 -6.66
N LYS A 88 8.18 9.51 -7.50
CA LYS A 88 8.97 10.69 -7.93
C LYS A 88 9.33 11.60 -6.77
N GLU A 89 8.36 11.90 -5.91
CA GLU A 89 8.54 12.82 -4.78
C GLU A 89 9.14 12.13 -3.55
N GLY A 90 9.05 10.80 -3.48
CA GLY A 90 9.57 10.02 -2.37
C GLY A 90 8.82 10.23 -1.05
N VAL A 91 7.58 10.67 -1.10
CA VAL A 91 6.74 10.93 0.07
C VAL A 91 5.35 10.33 -0.11
N THR A 92 4.73 9.98 1.00
CA THR A 92 3.36 9.45 1.03
C THR A 92 2.38 10.43 0.41
N GLN A 93 1.50 9.91 -0.45
CA GLN A 93 0.38 10.65 -1.03
C GLN A 93 -0.91 10.18 -0.36
N VAL A 94 -1.60 11.09 0.34
CA VAL A 94 -2.94 10.85 0.89
C VAL A 94 -3.94 11.62 0.05
N VAL A 95 -4.80 10.90 -0.67
CA VAL A 95 -5.72 11.47 -1.65
C VAL A 95 -7.17 11.25 -1.21
N PRO A 96 -7.83 12.26 -0.63
CA PRO A 96 -9.21 12.14 -0.16
C PRO A 96 -10.23 11.93 -1.27
N ASP A 97 -9.95 12.46 -2.46
CA ASP A 97 -10.78 12.33 -3.65
C ASP A 97 -9.88 12.21 -4.88
N VAL A 98 -9.87 11.04 -5.49
CA VAL A 98 -9.01 10.76 -6.65
C VAL A 98 -9.35 11.59 -7.88
N GLU A 99 -10.60 12.04 -8.01
CA GLU A 99 -11.03 12.87 -9.13
C GLU A 99 -10.39 14.28 -9.07
N LEU A 100 -9.99 14.72 -7.89
CA LEU A 100 -9.32 16.00 -7.67
C LEU A 100 -7.80 15.91 -7.77
N PHE A 101 -7.23 14.71 -7.89
CA PHE A 101 -5.79 14.55 -8.01
C PHE A 101 -5.33 14.80 -9.45
N PRO A 102 -4.41 15.76 -9.67
CA PRO A 102 -3.95 16.10 -11.03
C PRO A 102 -3.26 14.90 -11.69
N GLY A 103 -3.75 14.52 -12.87
CA GLY A 103 -3.19 13.40 -13.65
C GLY A 103 -3.52 12.02 -13.09
N HIS A 104 -4.56 11.90 -12.28
CA HIS A 104 -5.02 10.61 -11.77
C HIS A 104 -5.24 9.60 -12.91
N ILE A 105 -4.72 8.38 -12.72
CA ILE A 105 -4.91 7.26 -13.64
C ILE A 105 -5.99 6.35 -13.06
N ALA A 106 -7.15 6.30 -13.71
CA ALA A 106 -8.25 5.43 -13.29
C ALA A 106 -7.99 3.98 -13.75
N CYS A 107 -7.22 3.21 -12.97
CA CYS A 107 -7.09 1.77 -13.17
C CYS A 107 -8.34 1.01 -12.67
N SER A 108 -9.14 1.65 -11.83
CA SER A 108 -10.45 1.16 -11.39
C SER A 108 -11.42 2.32 -11.28
N SER A 109 -12.61 2.17 -11.87
CA SER A 109 -13.68 3.18 -11.79
C SER A 109 -14.35 3.26 -10.43
N ALA A 110 -14.12 2.28 -9.55
CA ALA A 110 -14.73 2.22 -8.21
C ALA A 110 -13.87 2.92 -7.15
N SER A 111 -12.60 3.18 -7.41
CA SER A 111 -11.72 3.89 -6.45
C SER A 111 -12.19 5.33 -6.28
N ARG A 112 -12.36 5.75 -5.01
CA ARG A 112 -12.78 7.11 -4.65
C ARG A 112 -11.71 7.85 -3.86
N SER A 113 -10.98 7.15 -2.99
CA SER A 113 -9.83 7.70 -2.25
C SER A 113 -8.67 6.71 -2.26
N GLU A 114 -7.47 7.21 -2.04
CA GLU A 114 -6.24 6.43 -2.21
C GLU A 114 -5.15 6.91 -1.26
N ILE A 115 -4.33 5.98 -0.80
CA ILE A 115 -3.06 6.28 -0.12
C ILE A 115 -1.94 5.48 -0.79
N VAL A 116 -0.83 6.14 -1.08
CA VAL A 116 0.36 5.51 -1.64
C VAL A 116 1.57 5.84 -0.79
N VAL A 117 2.24 4.81 -0.29
CA VAL A 117 3.40 4.94 0.62
C VAL A 117 4.64 4.40 -0.05
N PRO A 118 5.70 5.22 -0.26
CA PRO A 118 6.93 4.72 -0.85
C PRO A 118 7.70 3.81 0.10
N LEU A 119 8.26 2.73 -0.46
CA LEU A 119 9.13 1.78 0.23
C LEU A 119 10.57 2.05 -0.20
N TYR A 120 11.40 2.38 0.79
CA TYR A 120 12.80 2.71 0.57
C TYR A 120 13.72 1.53 0.86
N LYS A 121 14.78 1.39 0.07
CA LYS A 121 15.92 0.54 0.35
C LYS A 121 17.19 1.21 -0.13
N ASP A 122 18.20 1.30 0.74
CA ASP A 122 19.48 1.94 0.43
C ASP A 122 19.33 3.38 -0.11
N GLY A 123 18.41 4.14 0.49
CA GLY A 123 18.15 5.54 0.13
C GLY A 123 17.37 5.76 -1.16
N ARG A 124 16.83 4.69 -1.77
CA ARG A 124 16.04 4.76 -2.99
C ARG A 124 14.66 4.14 -2.82
N VAL A 125 13.66 4.69 -3.50
CA VAL A 125 12.35 4.06 -3.60
C VAL A 125 12.47 2.84 -4.51
N ILE A 126 12.14 1.66 -3.96
CA ILE A 126 12.17 0.39 -4.72
C ILE A 126 10.77 -0.14 -5.03
N ALA A 127 9.78 0.36 -4.31
CA ALA A 127 8.38 -0.02 -4.50
C ALA A 127 7.48 1.06 -3.88
N VAL A 128 6.20 0.98 -4.16
CA VAL A 128 5.16 1.73 -3.44
C VAL A 128 4.08 0.76 -2.96
N LEU A 129 3.57 1.01 -1.77
CA LEU A 129 2.36 0.36 -1.25
C LEU A 129 1.18 1.24 -1.63
N ASP A 130 0.26 0.69 -2.42
CA ASP A 130 -0.92 1.37 -2.94
C ASP A 130 -2.18 0.76 -2.33
N ILE A 131 -3.06 1.60 -1.80
CA ILE A 131 -4.33 1.18 -1.22
C ILE A 131 -5.45 2.09 -1.71
N ASP A 132 -6.48 1.48 -2.28
CA ASP A 132 -7.66 2.16 -2.80
C ASP A 132 -8.91 1.83 -1.99
N SER A 133 -9.77 2.82 -1.84
CA SER A 133 -11.08 2.69 -1.21
C SER A 133 -12.19 3.16 -2.14
N GLU A 134 -13.36 2.49 -2.04
CA GLU A 134 -14.59 2.89 -2.72
C GLU A 134 -15.25 4.12 -2.08
N HIS A 135 -14.75 4.58 -0.95
CA HIS A 135 -15.29 5.70 -0.19
C HIS A 135 -14.35 6.90 -0.26
N LEU A 136 -14.91 8.11 -0.21
CA LEU A 136 -14.14 9.33 -0.08
C LEU A 136 -13.48 9.40 1.30
N ALA A 137 -12.29 10.01 1.33
CA ALA A 137 -11.58 10.36 2.57
C ALA A 137 -11.41 9.19 3.56
N THR A 138 -11.20 7.98 3.05
CA THR A 138 -10.99 6.78 3.88
C THR A 138 -9.71 6.88 4.71
N PHE A 139 -8.66 7.47 4.15
CA PHE A 139 -7.32 7.48 4.74
C PHE A 139 -7.02 8.81 5.43
N ASP A 140 -6.47 8.71 6.64
CA ASP A 140 -6.10 9.86 7.48
C ASP A 140 -4.64 9.74 7.97
N THR A 141 -4.26 10.60 8.91
CA THR A 141 -2.92 10.61 9.49
C THR A 141 -2.57 9.33 10.26
N THR A 142 -3.57 8.62 10.77
CA THR A 142 -3.38 7.32 11.45
C THR A 142 -2.92 6.27 10.43
N ASP A 143 -3.59 6.16 9.30
CA ASP A 143 -3.18 5.27 8.22
C ASP A 143 -1.76 5.60 7.74
N GLN A 144 -1.51 6.86 7.45
CA GLN A 144 -0.20 7.31 6.98
C GLN A 144 0.91 6.89 7.95
N ARG A 145 0.75 7.19 9.24
CA ARG A 145 1.75 6.88 10.26
C ARG A 145 2.06 5.40 10.36
N TYR A 146 1.03 4.56 10.44
CA TYR A 146 1.21 3.12 10.58
C TYR A 146 1.70 2.44 9.30
N LEU A 147 1.23 2.88 8.14
CA LEU A 147 1.69 2.34 6.86
C LEU A 147 3.14 2.73 6.57
N GLU A 148 3.57 3.91 6.96
CA GLU A 148 4.98 4.31 6.89
C GLU A 148 5.87 3.45 7.80
N GLN A 149 5.40 3.12 9.02
CA GLN A 149 6.09 2.16 9.89
C GLN A 149 6.14 0.76 9.26
N LEU A 150 5.06 0.34 8.61
CA LEU A 150 4.97 -0.97 7.97
C LEU A 150 6.01 -1.11 6.85
N VAL A 151 6.09 -0.16 5.94
CA VAL A 151 7.04 -0.24 4.81
C VAL A 151 8.49 -0.19 5.26
N ASN A 152 8.78 0.41 6.41
CA ASN A 152 10.12 0.43 6.99
C ASN A 152 10.58 -0.95 7.53
N LYS A 153 9.70 -1.92 7.62
CA LYS A 153 10.01 -3.29 8.07
C LYS A 153 10.55 -4.20 6.95
N PHE A 154 10.41 -3.80 5.71
CA PHE A 154 10.84 -4.58 4.53
C PHE A 154 12.34 -4.72 4.34
#